data_71bde7d13f024d96719e4cbe3de45015
#
_entry.id   71bde7d13f024d96719e4cbe3de45015
#
_cell.length_a   1.000
_cell.length_b   1.000
_cell.length_c   1.000
_cell.angle_alpha   90.00
_cell.angle_beta   90.00
_cell.angle_gamma   90.00
#
_symmetry.space_group_name_H-M   'P 1'
#
loop_
_entity.id
_entity.type
_entity.pdbx_description
1 polymer ?
#
loop_
_entity_poly.entity_id
_entity_poly.type
_entity_poly.pdbx_seq_one_letter_code
_entity_poly.pdbx_strand_id
1 'polypeptide(L)'
;GALLNEPGLLQGYFVGDLNPDAAELLSLNIEYLASRRKGEQGMPAAPFKPAEIHCKNALDWADDSDNRNQTDLLLVNLPHHSIEHIEVLLPLLKRNQTSVLRGWAIVERAEREESEEAIHRAISSANGTVEQFTFKEVKGFSTTKSFMCFEAWINLSA
;
A
#
# COMPACT_ATOMS: atom_id res chain seq x y z
N GLY A 1 -9.52 -7.10 0.55
CA GLY A 1 -10.81 -7.56 1.06
C GLY A 1 -11.29 -6.86 2.30
N ALA A 2 -10.51 -6.83 3.41
CA ALA A 2 -11.00 -6.31 4.69
C ALA A 2 -11.42 -4.83 4.62
N LEU A 3 -10.59 -3.97 4.05
CA LEU A 3 -10.89 -2.53 3.92
C LEU A 3 -12.13 -2.25 3.06
N LEU A 4 -12.40 -3.11 2.08
CA LEU A 4 -13.57 -2.98 1.19
C LEU A 4 -14.87 -3.39 1.89
N ASN A 5 -14.80 -4.10 3.01
CA ASN A 5 -15.98 -4.54 3.76
C ASN A 5 -16.51 -3.46 4.72
N GLU A 6 -15.72 -2.40 4.98
CA GLU A 6 -16.14 -1.32 5.89
C GLU A 6 -16.82 -0.19 5.10
N PRO A 7 -18.13 -0.01 5.27
CA PRO A 7 -18.89 1.03 4.57
C PRO A 7 -18.31 2.43 4.86
N GLY A 8 -18.07 3.21 3.81
CA GLY A 8 -17.63 4.59 3.94
C GLY A 8 -16.16 4.79 4.32
N LEU A 9 -15.40 3.71 4.57
CA LEU A 9 -13.98 3.81 4.90
C LEU A 9 -13.14 4.25 3.69
N LEU A 10 -13.45 3.72 2.51
CA LEU A 10 -12.73 4.05 1.28
C LEU A 10 -13.58 4.95 0.39
N GLN A 11 -13.03 6.10 0.00
CA GLN A 11 -13.61 6.98 -1.01
C GLN A 11 -13.25 6.57 -2.43
N GLY A 12 -12.11 5.90 -2.58
CA GLY A 12 -11.60 5.36 -3.83
C GLY A 12 -10.33 4.56 -3.55
N TYR A 13 -9.89 3.78 -4.52
CA TYR A 13 -8.64 3.04 -4.42
C TYR A 13 -8.09 2.69 -5.80
N PHE A 14 -6.77 2.61 -5.87
CA PHE A 14 -6.03 2.08 -6.99
C PHE A 14 -5.53 0.70 -6.63
N VAL A 15 -5.63 -0.23 -7.52
CA VAL A 15 -5.00 -1.54 -7.41
C VAL A 15 -4.30 -1.87 -8.71
N GLY A 16 -3.19 -2.58 -8.63
CA GLY A 16 -2.48 -2.97 -9.82
C GLY A 16 -1.59 -4.16 -9.61
N ASP A 17 -1.32 -4.80 -10.70
CA ASP A 17 -0.34 -5.86 -10.84
C ASP A 17 0.28 -5.74 -12.24
N LEU A 18 1.54 -6.14 -12.35
CA LEU A 18 2.23 -6.18 -13.65
C LEU A 18 1.73 -7.33 -14.51
N ASN A 19 1.24 -8.39 -13.88
CA ASN A 19 0.72 -9.58 -14.55
C ASN A 19 -0.72 -9.32 -15.05
N PRO A 20 -1.00 -9.42 -16.38
CA PRO A 20 -2.33 -9.24 -16.94
C PRO A 20 -3.38 -10.18 -16.35
N ASP A 21 -3.01 -11.45 -16.10
CA ASP A 21 -3.92 -12.43 -15.52
C ASP A 21 -4.33 -12.06 -14.09
N ALA A 22 -3.41 -11.47 -13.32
CA ALA A 22 -3.71 -10.95 -11.99
C ALA A 22 -4.64 -9.72 -12.06
N ALA A 23 -4.48 -8.83 -13.03
CA ALA A 23 -5.34 -7.68 -13.22
C ALA A 23 -6.79 -8.10 -13.57
N GLU A 24 -6.98 -9.14 -14.38
CA GLU A 24 -8.29 -9.73 -14.66
C GLU A 24 -8.94 -10.29 -13.39
N LEU A 25 -8.19 -11.06 -12.61
CA LEU A 25 -8.68 -11.62 -11.34
C LEU A 25 -9.00 -10.52 -10.31
N LEU A 26 -8.24 -9.43 -10.28
CA LEU A 26 -8.53 -8.26 -9.45
C LEU A 26 -9.89 -7.65 -9.84
N SER A 27 -10.16 -7.50 -11.13
CA SER A 27 -11.44 -6.98 -11.64
C SER A 27 -12.60 -7.85 -11.18
N LEU A 28 -12.53 -9.15 -11.38
CA LEU A 28 -13.54 -10.12 -10.96
C LEU A 28 -13.76 -10.09 -9.43
N ASN A 29 -12.70 -10.01 -8.64
CA ASN A 29 -12.78 -9.94 -7.19
C ASN A 29 -13.46 -8.65 -6.70
N ILE A 30 -13.19 -7.53 -7.35
CA ILE A 30 -13.80 -6.24 -7.02
C ILE A 30 -15.28 -6.26 -7.34
N GLU A 31 -15.66 -6.76 -8.51
CA GLU A 31 -17.07 -6.93 -8.92
C GLU A 31 -17.83 -7.85 -7.96
N TYR A 32 -17.21 -8.96 -7.57
CA TYR A 32 -17.79 -9.89 -6.59
C TYR A 32 -18.01 -9.23 -5.23
N LEU A 33 -17.02 -8.51 -4.71
CA LEU A 33 -17.13 -7.80 -3.45
C LEU A 33 -18.19 -6.69 -3.50
N ALA A 34 -18.27 -5.97 -4.61
CA ALA A 34 -19.30 -4.96 -4.84
C ALA A 34 -20.71 -5.57 -4.91
N SER A 35 -20.86 -6.75 -5.52
CA SER A 35 -22.16 -7.43 -5.65
C SER A 35 -22.68 -7.98 -4.32
N ARG A 36 -21.79 -8.47 -3.43
CA ARG A 36 -22.18 -8.96 -2.09
C ARG A 36 -22.79 -7.88 -1.21
N ARG A 37 -22.36 -6.64 -1.35
CA ARG A 37 -22.90 -5.51 -0.58
C ARG A 37 -24.34 -5.12 -0.96
N LYS A 38 -24.77 -5.47 -2.16
CA LYS A 38 -26.15 -5.22 -2.62
C LYS A 38 -27.21 -6.04 -1.88
N GLY A 39 -26.81 -7.08 -1.14
CA GLY A 39 -27.70 -7.99 -0.44
C GLY A 39 -27.84 -7.72 1.06
N GLU A 40 -27.09 -6.82 1.67
CA GLU A 40 -27.25 -6.47 3.07
C GLU A 40 -28.40 -5.48 3.23
N GLN A 41 -29.51 -5.98 3.82
CA GLN A 41 -30.72 -5.20 4.05
C GLN A 41 -30.41 -3.94 4.85
N GLY A 42 -30.71 -2.77 4.27
CA GLY A 42 -30.75 -1.49 4.96
C GLY A 42 -29.50 -0.63 4.89
N MET A 43 -28.43 -1.07 4.26
CA MET A 43 -27.30 -0.21 3.94
C MET A 43 -27.50 0.42 2.56
N PRO A 44 -27.46 1.78 2.44
CA PRO A 44 -27.25 2.36 1.13
C PRO A 44 -25.95 1.77 0.61
N ALA A 45 -25.97 1.17 -0.58
CA ALA A 45 -24.77 0.79 -1.27
C ALA A 45 -23.90 2.05 -1.33
N ALA A 46 -22.91 2.13 -0.44
CA ALA A 46 -21.94 3.21 -0.54
C ALA A 46 -21.45 3.15 -1.99
N PRO A 47 -21.52 4.26 -2.74
CA PRO A 47 -21.01 4.24 -4.09
C PRO A 47 -19.57 3.79 -3.98
N PHE A 48 -19.31 2.56 -4.42
CA PHE A 48 -17.96 2.15 -4.73
C PHE A 48 -17.52 3.10 -5.83
N LYS A 49 -16.83 4.15 -5.42
CA LYS A 49 -16.13 4.95 -6.41
C LYS A 49 -15.18 4.01 -7.11
N PRO A 50 -15.07 4.13 -8.44
CA PRO A 50 -14.44 3.11 -9.24
C PRO A 50 -13.06 2.77 -8.69
N ALA A 51 -12.83 1.48 -8.52
CA ALA A 51 -11.49 0.99 -8.42
C ALA A 51 -10.83 1.24 -9.77
N GLU A 52 -9.72 1.94 -9.77
CA GLU A 52 -8.87 1.95 -10.93
C GLU A 52 -7.94 0.75 -10.87
N ILE A 53 -8.07 -0.13 -11.85
CA ILE A 53 -7.25 -1.33 -11.97
C ILE A 53 -6.20 -1.08 -13.03
N HIS A 54 -4.95 -1.13 -12.62
CA HIS A 54 -3.82 -0.88 -13.49
C HIS A 54 -3.01 -2.15 -13.74
N CYS A 55 -2.91 -2.56 -15.01
CA CYS A 55 -1.93 -3.55 -15.46
C CYS A 55 -0.64 -2.83 -15.89
N LYS A 56 0.07 -2.26 -14.90
CA LYS A 56 1.28 -1.46 -15.10
C LYS A 56 2.26 -1.71 -13.97
N ASN A 57 3.53 -1.41 -14.23
CA ASN A 57 4.53 -1.36 -13.17
C ASN A 57 4.15 -0.27 -12.15
N ALA A 58 4.03 -0.65 -10.87
CA ALA A 58 3.67 0.29 -9.81
C ALA A 58 4.70 1.44 -9.67
N LEU A 59 5.95 1.22 -10.06
CA LEU A 59 6.99 2.25 -10.04
C LEU A 59 6.68 3.41 -11.00
N ASP A 60 5.95 3.15 -12.07
CA ASP A 60 5.59 4.16 -13.07
C ASP A 60 4.36 4.99 -12.63
N TRP A 61 3.68 4.60 -11.54
CA TRP A 61 2.47 5.29 -11.10
C TRP A 61 2.73 6.72 -10.63
N ALA A 62 3.87 6.95 -10.00
CA ALA A 62 4.26 8.27 -9.52
C ALA A 62 4.79 9.18 -10.65
N ASP A 63 5.01 8.66 -11.86
CA ASP A 63 5.37 9.47 -13.03
C ASP A 63 4.17 10.26 -13.55
N ASP A 64 2.96 9.71 -13.38
CA ASP A 64 1.74 10.43 -13.66
C ASP A 64 1.45 11.44 -12.54
N SER A 65 1.41 12.73 -12.93
CA SER A 65 1.16 13.83 -11.99
C SER A 65 -0.20 13.71 -11.30
N ASP A 66 -1.19 13.13 -11.97
CA ASP A 66 -2.55 13.00 -11.46
C ASP A 66 -2.65 11.96 -10.33
N ASN A 67 -1.68 11.05 -10.25
CA ASN A 67 -1.59 10.07 -9.17
C ASN A 67 -0.86 10.60 -7.93
N ARG A 68 -0.05 11.65 -8.08
CA ARG A 68 0.71 12.21 -6.97
C ARG A 68 -0.18 12.92 -5.96
N ASN A 69 0.18 12.79 -4.69
CA ASN A 69 -0.51 13.49 -3.60
C ASN A 69 -2.02 13.13 -3.50
N GLN A 70 -2.39 11.89 -3.83
CA GLN A 70 -3.79 11.45 -3.88
C GLN A 70 -4.16 10.47 -2.79
N THR A 71 -3.22 9.72 -2.23
CA THR A 71 -3.52 8.59 -1.37
C THR A 71 -3.24 8.87 0.12
N ASP A 72 -4.13 8.44 0.99
CA ASP A 72 -3.96 8.49 2.44
C ASP A 72 -3.30 7.22 2.98
N LEU A 73 -3.42 6.12 2.24
CA LEU A 73 -2.86 4.82 2.59
C LEU A 73 -2.21 4.20 1.35
N LEU A 74 -0.93 3.90 1.46
CA LEU A 74 -0.16 3.18 0.45
C LEU A 74 0.18 1.77 0.98
N LEU A 75 -0.28 0.74 0.26
CA LEU A 75 0.03 -0.65 0.55
C LEU A 75 1.04 -1.19 -0.46
N VAL A 76 2.23 -1.56 0.00
CA VAL A 76 3.32 -2.09 -0.83
C VAL A 76 3.48 -3.58 -0.58
N ASN A 77 3.07 -4.41 -1.54
CA ASN A 77 3.15 -5.86 -1.45
C ASN A 77 4.04 -6.45 -2.55
N LEU A 78 5.32 -6.08 -2.52
CA LEU A 78 6.40 -6.57 -3.38
C LEU A 78 7.50 -7.18 -2.49
N PRO A 79 7.28 -8.33 -1.82
CA PRO A 79 8.05 -8.73 -0.64
C PRO A 79 9.57 -8.76 -0.80
N HIS A 80 10.06 -9.02 -2.01
CA HIS A 80 11.50 -9.04 -2.28
C HIS A 80 12.10 -7.64 -2.53
N HIS A 81 11.27 -6.63 -2.86
CA HIS A 81 11.71 -5.31 -3.30
C HIS A 81 10.96 -4.15 -2.63
N SER A 82 10.07 -4.44 -1.67
CA SER A 82 9.22 -3.39 -1.08
C SER A 82 10.01 -2.23 -0.50
N ILE A 83 11.12 -2.50 0.21
CA ILE A 83 11.92 -1.46 0.86
C ILE A 83 12.62 -0.58 -0.19
N GLU A 84 13.18 -1.18 -1.22
CA GLU A 84 13.89 -0.47 -2.31
C GLU A 84 12.98 0.48 -3.09
N HIS A 85 11.68 0.13 -3.16
CA HIS A 85 10.70 0.89 -3.95
C HIS A 85 10.00 1.99 -3.17
N ILE A 86 10.20 2.10 -1.85
CA ILE A 86 9.51 3.10 -1.01
C ILE A 86 9.71 4.50 -1.56
N GLU A 87 10.95 4.91 -1.82
CA GLU A 87 11.27 6.27 -2.24
C GLU A 87 10.53 6.68 -3.53
N VAL A 88 10.42 5.76 -4.49
CA VAL A 88 9.71 5.99 -5.77
C VAL A 88 8.20 6.09 -5.57
N LEU A 89 7.64 5.38 -4.59
CA LEU A 89 6.20 5.32 -4.35
C LEU A 89 5.69 6.39 -3.39
N LEU A 90 6.54 6.96 -2.54
CA LEU A 90 6.16 8.01 -1.58
C LEU A 90 5.45 9.22 -2.21
N PRO A 91 5.76 9.67 -3.45
CA PRO A 91 5.04 10.78 -4.08
C PRO A 91 3.54 10.55 -4.30
N LEU A 92 3.06 9.30 -4.23
CA LEU A 92 1.64 8.98 -4.29
C LEU A 92 0.88 9.40 -3.04
N LEU A 93 1.57 9.43 -1.87
CA LEU A 93 0.96 9.82 -0.60
C LEU A 93 0.68 11.32 -0.53
N LYS A 94 -0.41 11.67 0.13
CA LYS A 94 -0.77 13.07 0.40
C LYS A 94 0.28 13.75 1.28
N ARG A 95 0.51 15.03 0.97
CA ARG A 95 1.46 15.90 1.69
C ARG A 95 0.75 16.80 2.69
N ASN A 96 1.53 17.34 3.64
CA ASN A 96 1.06 18.26 4.68
C ASN A 96 -0.07 17.70 5.55
N GLN A 97 -0.16 16.39 5.63
CA GLN A 97 -1.05 15.65 6.52
C GLN A 97 -0.44 14.29 6.84
N THR A 98 -0.95 13.65 7.88
CA THR A 98 -0.57 12.28 8.21
C THR A 98 -1.13 11.31 7.19
N SER A 99 -0.25 10.51 6.60
CA SER A 99 -0.56 9.43 5.67
C SER A 99 0.08 8.13 6.16
N VAL A 100 -0.41 6.99 5.69
CA VAL A 100 0.07 5.68 6.13
C VAL A 100 0.76 4.95 4.98
N LEU A 101 2.01 4.56 5.23
CA LEU A 101 2.75 3.62 4.42
C LEU A 101 2.78 2.27 5.13
N ARG A 102 2.27 1.23 4.48
CA ARG A 102 2.33 -0.13 4.99
C ARG A 102 2.83 -1.08 3.92
N GLY A 103 3.72 -1.99 4.31
CA GLY A 103 4.25 -2.96 3.36
C GLY A 103 4.77 -4.23 4.01
N TRP A 104 5.14 -5.16 3.15
CA TRP A 104 5.70 -6.46 3.56
C TRP A 104 7.02 -6.67 2.85
N ALA A 105 8.00 -7.18 3.59
CA ALA A 105 9.34 -7.45 3.08
C ALA A 105 9.87 -8.80 3.58
N ILE A 106 10.64 -9.45 2.73
CA ILE A 106 11.47 -10.60 3.13
C ILE A 106 12.85 -10.06 3.46
N VAL A 107 13.25 -10.22 4.72
CA VAL A 107 14.45 -9.60 5.28
C VAL A 107 15.32 -10.68 5.91
N GLU A 108 16.63 -10.62 5.67
CA GLU A 108 17.60 -11.42 6.44
C GLU A 108 17.54 -10.99 7.91
N ARG A 109 17.48 -11.95 8.82
CA ARG A 109 17.36 -11.65 10.26
C ARG A 109 18.52 -10.84 10.80
N ALA A 110 19.72 -11.07 10.23
CA ALA A 110 20.91 -10.32 10.57
C ALA A 110 20.88 -8.86 10.10
N GLU A 111 20.07 -8.54 9.07
CA GLU A 111 19.97 -7.23 8.42
C GLU A 111 18.68 -6.47 8.81
N ARG A 112 18.00 -6.93 9.87
CA ARG A 112 16.74 -6.32 10.29
C ARG A 112 16.86 -4.84 10.61
N GLU A 113 17.88 -4.47 11.38
CA GLU A 113 18.12 -3.08 11.78
C GLU A 113 18.47 -2.22 10.56
N GLU A 114 19.31 -2.72 9.66
CA GLU A 114 19.66 -2.03 8.41
C GLU A 114 18.42 -1.83 7.51
N SER A 115 17.53 -2.83 7.44
CA SER A 115 16.28 -2.74 6.69
C SER A 115 15.34 -1.68 7.29
N GLU A 116 15.24 -1.60 8.62
CA GLU A 116 14.47 -0.57 9.32
C GLU A 116 15.04 0.83 9.05
N GLU A 117 16.35 0.99 9.14
CA GLU A 117 17.03 2.25 8.81
C GLU A 117 16.85 2.64 7.33
N ALA A 118 16.83 1.67 6.42
CA ALA A 118 16.57 1.94 5.00
C ALA A 118 15.18 2.52 4.76
N ILE A 119 14.16 2.02 5.46
CA ILE A 119 12.80 2.58 5.41
C ILE A 119 12.80 4.04 5.92
N HIS A 120 13.43 4.29 7.06
CA HIS A 120 13.53 5.64 7.62
C HIS A 120 14.28 6.61 6.71
N ARG A 121 15.38 6.16 6.09
CA ARG A 121 16.13 6.96 5.11
C ARG A 121 15.27 7.33 3.91
N ALA A 122 14.55 6.38 3.33
CA ALA A 122 13.68 6.63 2.19
C ALA A 122 12.61 7.69 2.51
N ILE A 123 11.98 7.61 3.69
CA ILE A 123 10.99 8.59 4.14
C ILE A 123 11.65 9.97 4.32
N SER A 124 12.81 10.04 4.96
CA SER A 124 13.53 11.28 5.21
C SER A 124 14.01 11.94 3.91
N SER A 125 14.46 11.16 2.92
CA SER A 125 14.87 11.65 1.59
C SER A 125 13.72 12.33 0.84
N ALA A 126 12.48 11.95 1.14
CA ALA A 126 11.28 12.56 0.58
C ALA A 126 10.74 13.75 1.40
N ASN A 127 11.54 14.32 2.30
CA ASN A 127 11.14 15.34 3.28
C ASN A 127 10.02 14.87 4.23
N GLY A 128 10.01 13.59 4.56
CA GLY A 128 9.04 12.99 5.47
C GLY A 128 9.52 12.95 6.92
N THR A 129 8.57 13.12 7.83
CA THR A 129 8.75 12.84 9.26
C THR A 129 7.91 11.62 9.64
N VAL A 130 8.49 10.74 10.43
CA VAL A 130 7.80 9.55 10.95
C VAL A 130 7.20 9.89 12.30
N GLU A 131 5.88 9.79 12.42
CA GLU A 131 5.12 10.03 13.64
C GLU A 131 4.98 8.76 14.48
N GLN A 132 4.76 7.64 13.80
CA GLN A 132 4.68 6.31 14.41
C GLN A 132 5.25 5.28 13.45
N PHE A 133 5.95 4.29 14.00
CA PHE A 133 6.55 3.21 13.21
C PHE A 133 6.44 1.86 13.90
N THR A 134 6.21 0.83 13.10
CA THR A 134 6.32 -0.56 13.54
C THR A 134 6.98 -1.40 12.46
N PHE A 135 7.86 -2.33 12.88
CA PHE A 135 8.50 -3.32 12.02
C PHE A 135 8.49 -4.67 12.72
N LYS A 136 7.55 -5.54 12.32
CA LYS A 136 7.24 -6.77 13.03
C LYS A 136 7.37 -7.99 12.14
N GLU A 137 7.93 -9.05 12.68
CA GLU A 137 7.89 -10.36 12.03
C GLU A 137 6.45 -10.89 12.03
N VAL A 138 5.97 -11.26 10.83
CA VAL A 138 4.68 -11.92 10.63
C VAL A 138 4.85 -13.43 10.75
N LYS A 139 5.93 -13.95 10.13
CA LYS A 139 6.30 -15.37 10.16
C LYS A 139 7.74 -15.57 9.69
N GLY A 140 8.33 -16.70 10.05
CA GLY A 140 9.58 -17.15 9.43
C GLY A 140 9.38 -17.41 7.93
N PHE A 141 10.33 -17.03 7.12
CA PHE A 141 10.35 -17.32 5.69
C PHE A 141 11.32 -18.46 5.36
N SER A 142 12.51 -18.45 5.99
CA SER A 142 13.51 -19.52 5.96
C SER A 142 14.28 -19.55 7.27
N THR A 143 15.35 -20.33 7.32
CA THR A 143 16.26 -20.37 8.51
C THR A 143 16.90 -19.01 8.80
N THR A 144 17.20 -18.23 7.77
CA THR A 144 17.89 -16.94 7.88
C THR A 144 16.97 -15.74 7.61
N LYS A 145 15.80 -15.94 6.98
CA LYS A 145 14.89 -14.88 6.55
C LYS A 145 13.59 -14.88 7.29
N SER A 146 13.07 -13.69 7.53
CA SER A 146 11.76 -13.42 8.09
C SER A 146 10.87 -12.68 7.10
N PHE A 147 9.58 -13.00 7.11
CA PHE A 147 8.56 -12.20 6.44
C PHE A 147 8.10 -11.13 7.42
N MET A 148 8.44 -9.90 7.11
CA MET A 148 8.22 -8.73 7.97
C MET A 148 7.04 -7.91 7.45
N CYS A 149 6.33 -7.25 8.35
CA CYS A 149 5.41 -6.17 8.04
C CYS A 149 5.93 -4.87 8.65
N PHE A 150 6.00 -3.82 7.85
CA PHE A 150 6.24 -2.47 8.34
C PHE A 150 5.00 -1.61 8.17
N GLU A 151 4.81 -0.69 9.10
CA GLU A 151 3.79 0.35 9.04
C GLU A 151 4.38 1.64 9.59
N ALA A 152 4.28 2.70 8.82
CA ALA A 152 4.74 4.03 9.17
C ALA A 152 3.61 5.04 8.99
N TRP A 153 3.33 5.82 10.03
CA TRP A 153 2.50 7.01 9.96
C TRP A 153 3.44 8.17 9.72
N ILE A 154 3.28 8.81 8.58
CA ILE A 154 4.26 9.79 8.08
C ILE A 154 3.58 11.07 7.66
N ASN A 155 4.30 12.17 7.81
CA ASN A 155 3.93 13.46 7.26
C ASN A 155 4.99 13.88 6.24
N LEU A 156 4.61 13.99 4.97
CA LEU A 156 5.46 14.47 3.90
C LEU A 156 5.26 15.96 3.74
N SER A 157 6.33 16.72 3.92
CA SER A 157 6.30 18.17 3.67
C SER A 157 6.24 18.49 2.18
N ALA A 158 5.74 19.65 1.85
CA ALA A 158 5.66 20.15 0.47
C ALA A 158 7.04 20.30 -0.18
#